data_f2436316ee31926ad5d29a72a4c26688
#
_entry.id   f2436316ee31926ad5d29a72a4c26688
#
_cell.length_a   1.000
_cell.length_b   1.000
_cell.length_c   1.000
_cell.angle_alpha   90.00
_cell.angle_beta   90.00
_cell.angle_gamma   90.00
#
_symmetry.space_group_name_H-M   'P 1'
#
loop_
_entity.id
_entity.type
_entity.pdbx_description
1 polymer ?
#
loop_
_entity_poly.entity_id
_entity_poly.type
_entity_poly.pdbx_seq_one_letter_code
_entity_poly.pdbx_strand_id
1 'polypeptide(L)'
;MKGRDTFTMDVIKELKQLFLQKDNADYNEQKSIRRKIRKKGFYISDFAKDMNSTDFIRLCENGTIKITYKDKYMKSDDVAKFLCNNDDNQSNEIRLGNNEIQNSKNTEPQDNKNFKEGLDPWVDEHSEILILGSLPSDVSIREQAYYQNKSKNSFWKLMHGLFGEGPDSKEFLMKLHIALWDCLAAVNRAGSLDSNISGGERPNNIPQLLESHPSIRRIVINGKSTARDYFDRYFYDLHKSSIKIIIVESSSNANSIEFETKLEDWKKILK
;
A
#
# COMPACT_ATOMS: atom_id res chain seq x y z
N MET A 1 -2.45 28.51 16.07
CA MET A 1 -0.98 28.46 15.90
C MET A 1 -0.70 27.27 15.02
N LYS A 2 -0.07 27.44 13.86
CA LYS A 2 0.45 26.28 13.10
C LYS A 2 1.52 25.63 13.97
N GLY A 3 1.41 24.32 14.21
CA GLY A 3 2.42 23.55 14.93
C GLY A 3 3.75 23.50 14.17
N ARG A 4 4.75 22.92 14.81
CA ARG A 4 6.05 22.68 14.18
C ARG A 4 5.90 21.70 13.03
N ASP A 5 6.49 22.00 11.89
CA ASP A 5 6.65 21.10 10.74
C ASP A 5 8.09 20.51 10.66
N THR A 6 8.96 20.90 11.59
CA THR A 6 10.39 20.53 11.60
C THR A 6 10.75 19.88 12.94
N PHE A 7 11.32 18.67 12.88
CA PHE A 7 11.70 17.87 14.04
C PHE A 7 13.09 17.27 13.87
N THR A 8 13.77 17.02 14.99
CA THR A 8 15.02 16.27 14.95
C THR A 8 14.74 14.78 14.71
N MET A 9 15.73 14.08 14.18
CA MET A 9 15.70 12.64 13.91
C MET A 9 15.27 11.82 15.14
N ASP A 10 15.75 12.19 16.35
CA ASP A 10 15.39 11.46 17.57
C ASP A 10 13.92 11.64 17.94
N VAL A 11 13.39 12.86 17.77
CA VAL A 11 11.96 13.11 17.98
C VAL A 11 11.11 12.35 16.96
N ILE A 12 11.55 12.22 15.71
CA ILE A 12 10.85 11.45 14.68
C ILE A 12 10.82 9.94 15.03
N LYS A 13 11.93 9.39 15.54
CA LYS A 13 11.95 7.99 16.05
C LYS A 13 10.91 7.77 17.13
N GLU A 14 10.89 8.63 18.12
CA GLU A 14 9.93 8.53 19.23
C GLU A 14 8.48 8.70 18.75
N LEU A 15 8.24 9.63 17.82
CA LEU A 15 6.91 9.83 17.23
C LEU A 15 6.48 8.59 16.43
N LYS A 16 7.37 7.99 15.62
CA LYS A 16 7.09 6.73 14.89
C LYS A 16 6.62 5.64 15.86
N GLN A 17 7.34 5.42 16.95
CA GLN A 17 6.96 4.43 17.97
C GLN A 17 5.61 4.74 18.63
N LEU A 18 5.35 6.01 18.93
CA LEU A 18 4.07 6.42 19.52
C LEU A 18 2.90 6.22 18.54
N PHE A 19 3.10 6.46 17.24
CA PHE A 19 2.08 6.19 16.24
C PHE A 19 1.83 4.69 16.06
N LEU A 20 2.87 3.85 16.04
CA LEU A 20 2.74 2.39 16.03
C LEU A 20 1.98 1.86 17.26
N GLN A 21 2.29 2.39 18.45
CA GLN A 21 1.53 2.07 19.67
C GLN A 21 0.07 2.52 19.56
N LYS A 22 -0.20 3.71 19.01
CA LYS A 22 -1.55 4.23 18.81
C LYS A 22 -2.40 3.33 17.90
N ASP A 23 -1.79 2.80 16.82
CA ASP A 23 -2.51 1.97 15.86
C ASP A 23 -2.98 0.63 16.46
N ASN A 24 -2.26 0.13 17.48
CA ASN A 24 -2.56 -1.13 18.14
C ASN A 24 -3.31 -0.97 19.49
N ALA A 25 -3.63 0.27 19.89
CA ALA A 25 -4.21 0.60 21.19
C ALA A 25 -5.74 0.70 21.16
N ASP A 26 -6.40 0.40 22.27
CA ASP A 26 -7.81 0.69 22.47
C ASP A 26 -8.10 2.21 22.54
N TYR A 27 -9.38 2.59 22.52
CA TYR A 27 -9.79 4.00 22.49
C TYR A 27 -9.23 4.83 23.68
N ASN A 28 -9.16 4.26 24.87
CA ASN A 28 -8.67 4.97 26.07
C ASN A 28 -7.15 5.13 26.03
N GLU A 29 -6.45 4.10 25.61
CA GLU A 29 -5.01 4.11 25.41
C GLU A 29 -4.60 5.07 24.31
N GLN A 30 -5.32 5.12 23.18
CA GLN A 30 -5.09 6.09 22.12
C GLN A 30 -5.16 7.54 22.63
N LYS A 31 -6.09 7.86 23.54
CA LYS A 31 -6.17 9.19 24.15
C LYS A 31 -4.91 9.54 24.94
N SER A 32 -4.36 8.57 25.65
CA SER A 32 -3.09 8.72 26.39
C SER A 32 -1.91 8.94 25.43
N ILE A 33 -1.83 8.11 24.38
CA ILE A 33 -0.76 8.19 23.37
C ILE A 33 -0.82 9.52 22.61
N ARG A 34 -2.00 10.02 22.20
CA ARG A 34 -2.17 11.35 21.60
C ARG A 34 -1.65 12.47 22.49
N ARG A 35 -1.78 12.33 23.82
CA ARG A 35 -1.17 13.30 24.77
C ARG A 35 0.35 13.25 24.73
N LYS A 36 0.94 12.02 24.63
CA LYS A 36 2.41 11.87 24.53
C LYS A 36 2.93 12.46 23.21
N ILE A 37 2.26 12.19 22.07
CA ILE A 37 2.57 12.77 20.76
C ILE A 37 2.55 14.31 20.85
N ARG A 38 1.51 14.89 21.46
CA ARG A 38 1.38 16.34 21.63
C ARG A 38 2.49 16.95 22.50
N LYS A 39 2.93 16.21 23.53
CA LYS A 39 4.07 16.64 24.38
C LYS A 39 5.40 16.72 23.61
N LYS A 40 5.55 15.98 22.50
CA LYS A 40 6.69 16.10 21.59
C LYS A 40 6.58 17.27 20.61
N GLY A 41 5.54 18.09 20.74
CA GLY A 41 5.29 19.25 19.88
C GLY A 41 4.62 18.89 18.54
N PHE A 42 4.16 17.65 18.37
CA PHE A 42 3.47 17.20 17.18
C PHE A 42 1.95 17.24 17.39
N TYR A 43 1.25 18.04 16.59
CA TYR A 43 -0.19 18.19 16.66
C TYR A 43 -0.82 17.54 15.43
N ILE A 44 -1.45 16.38 15.61
CA ILE A 44 -2.12 15.63 14.53
C ILE A 44 -3.09 16.53 13.76
N SER A 45 -3.83 17.41 14.47
CA SER A 45 -4.81 18.32 13.86
C SER A 45 -4.25 19.32 12.85
N ASP A 46 -2.93 19.54 12.84
CA ASP A 46 -2.28 20.45 11.88
C ASP A 46 -2.07 19.79 10.51
N PHE A 47 -2.18 18.46 10.46
CA PHE A 47 -1.93 17.67 9.28
C PHE A 47 -3.17 16.88 8.81
N ALA A 48 -3.98 16.36 9.75
CA ALA A 48 -5.17 15.56 9.45
C ALA A 48 -6.17 15.55 10.61
N LYS A 49 -7.41 15.13 10.34
CA LYS A 49 -8.44 14.93 11.38
C LYS A 49 -8.05 13.82 12.36
N ASP A 50 -7.46 12.75 11.85
CA ASP A 50 -6.76 11.70 12.59
C ASP A 50 -5.58 11.20 11.74
N MET A 51 -4.63 10.50 12.34
CA MET A 51 -3.40 10.05 11.69
C MET A 51 -2.94 8.74 12.31
N ASN A 52 -2.57 7.78 11.47
CA ASN A 52 -1.92 6.53 11.86
C ASN A 52 -0.40 6.58 11.60
N SER A 53 0.31 5.49 11.91
CA SER A 53 1.76 5.41 11.69
C SER A 53 2.16 5.54 10.22
N THR A 54 1.38 4.98 9.31
CA THR A 54 1.61 5.07 7.86
C THR A 54 1.48 6.50 7.35
N ASP A 55 0.42 7.21 7.79
CA ASP A 55 0.25 8.62 7.44
C ASP A 55 1.41 9.48 7.94
N PHE A 56 1.87 9.22 9.16
CA PHE A 56 3.02 9.92 9.74
C PHE A 56 4.30 9.68 8.93
N ILE A 57 4.60 8.43 8.58
CA ILE A 57 5.77 8.06 7.77
C ILE A 57 5.71 8.76 6.41
N ARG A 58 4.57 8.71 5.72
CA ARG A 58 4.37 9.38 4.44
C ARG A 58 4.61 10.89 4.49
N LEU A 59 4.17 11.56 5.56
CA LEU A 59 4.43 13.00 5.74
C LEU A 59 5.92 13.31 5.97
N CYS A 60 6.67 12.37 6.54
CA CYS A 60 8.11 12.48 6.66
C CYS A 60 8.82 12.28 5.31
N GLU A 61 8.42 11.25 4.55
CA GLU A 61 9.03 10.88 3.25
C GLU A 61 8.78 11.92 2.17
N ASN A 62 7.58 12.52 2.12
CA ASN A 62 7.25 13.56 1.13
C ASN A 62 7.72 14.96 1.54
N GLY A 63 8.43 15.11 2.67
CA GLY A 63 8.98 16.37 3.16
C GLY A 63 7.97 17.36 3.75
N THR A 64 6.71 16.97 3.93
CA THR A 64 5.71 17.78 4.67
C THR A 64 6.15 17.96 6.13
N ILE A 65 6.69 16.87 6.73
CA ILE A 65 7.41 16.91 7.99
C ILE A 65 8.91 16.93 7.68
N LYS A 66 9.57 18.02 8.01
CA LYS A 66 10.99 18.23 7.78
C LYS A 66 11.79 17.61 8.91
N ILE A 67 12.83 16.85 8.57
CA ILE A 67 13.68 16.16 9.54
C ILE A 67 15.07 16.78 9.53
N THR A 68 15.59 17.08 10.71
CA THR A 68 16.97 17.59 10.88
C THR A 68 17.83 16.56 11.60
N TYR A 69 19.07 16.43 11.13
CA TYR A 69 20.13 15.66 11.78
C TYR A 69 21.41 16.48 11.79
N LYS A 70 22.01 16.68 12.98
CA LYS A 70 23.19 17.55 13.16
C LYS A 70 23.00 18.92 12.48
N ASP A 71 21.85 19.56 12.76
CA ASP A 71 21.46 20.90 12.27
C ASP A 71 21.33 21.04 10.73
N LYS A 72 21.30 19.93 10.00
CA LYS A 72 21.04 19.89 8.55
C LYS A 72 19.73 19.17 8.22
N TYR A 73 19.01 19.67 7.21
CA TYR A 73 17.83 18.99 6.69
C TYR A 73 18.23 17.68 5.99
N MET A 74 17.48 16.61 6.29
CA MET A 74 17.62 15.33 5.59
C MET A 74 16.91 15.38 4.24
N LYS A 75 17.51 14.72 3.24
CA LYS A 75 16.87 14.52 1.94
C LYS A 75 15.86 13.36 2.03
N SER A 76 14.83 13.37 1.19
CA SER A 76 13.76 12.35 1.18
C SER A 76 14.28 10.91 1.10
N ASP A 77 15.31 10.65 0.26
CA ASP A 77 15.91 9.32 0.12
C ASP A 77 16.59 8.83 1.42
N ASP A 78 17.20 9.75 2.17
CA ASP A 78 17.85 9.42 3.45
C ASP A 78 16.80 9.23 4.55
N VAL A 79 15.68 9.97 4.48
CA VAL A 79 14.54 9.82 5.39
C VAL A 79 13.90 8.45 5.22
N ALA A 80 13.63 8.02 3.98
CA ALA A 80 13.06 6.72 3.68
C ALA A 80 13.95 5.58 4.21
N LYS A 81 15.25 5.61 3.92
CA LYS A 81 16.22 4.63 4.46
C LYS A 81 16.24 4.60 5.99
N PHE A 82 16.17 5.77 6.60
CA PHE A 82 16.17 5.90 8.05
C PHE A 82 14.91 5.34 8.70
N LEU A 83 13.74 5.59 8.11
CA LEU A 83 12.47 5.09 8.62
C LEU A 83 12.29 3.58 8.40
N CYS A 84 12.93 3.00 7.38
CA CYS A 84 12.90 1.56 7.11
C CYS A 84 13.86 0.75 8.01
N ASN A 85 15.02 1.31 8.42
CA ASN A 85 16.10 0.55 9.08
C ASN A 85 15.97 0.43 10.61
N ASN A 86 14.86 0.84 11.24
CA ASN A 86 14.75 0.91 12.70
C ASN A 86 13.74 -0.07 13.34
N ASP A 87 13.56 -1.25 12.79
CA ASP A 87 12.77 -2.28 13.46
C ASP A 87 13.59 -3.26 14.33
N ASP A 88 14.94 -3.11 14.40
CA ASP A 88 15.76 -3.90 15.32
C ASP A 88 16.94 -3.09 15.90
N ASN A 89 16.94 -3.01 17.20
CA ASN A 89 18.03 -3.09 18.20
C ASN A 89 18.15 -1.94 19.18
N GLN A 90 17.94 -2.35 20.42
CA GLN A 90 18.57 -1.77 21.62
C GLN A 90 20.11 -1.81 21.49
N SER A 91 20.70 -0.68 21.85
CA SER A 91 22.09 -0.52 22.29
C SER A 91 23.19 -1.20 21.50
N ASN A 92 24.00 -0.38 20.79
CA ASN A 92 25.43 -0.51 20.89
C ASN A 92 26.18 0.79 20.52
N GLU A 93 27.04 1.17 21.44
CA GLU A 93 27.99 2.26 21.35
C GLU A 93 28.94 2.08 20.17
N ILE A 94 29.24 3.18 19.52
CA ILE A 94 30.32 3.27 18.53
C ILE A 94 31.66 3.03 19.24
N ARG A 95 32.26 1.87 19.02
CA ARG A 95 33.70 1.65 19.21
C ARG A 95 34.38 1.41 17.87
N LEU A 96 35.23 2.35 17.50
CA LEU A 96 36.26 2.16 16.48
C LEU A 96 37.33 1.23 17.02
N GLY A 97 37.77 0.25 16.23
CA GLY A 97 39.04 -0.43 16.44
C GLY A 97 39.04 -1.92 16.15
N ASN A 98 39.64 -2.27 15.02
CA ASN A 98 40.46 -3.45 14.68
C ASN A 98 40.02 -4.89 15.01
N ASN A 99 39.90 -5.64 13.92
CA ASN A 99 40.33 -7.04 13.66
C ASN A 99 40.20 -8.07 14.79
N GLU A 100 39.37 -9.08 14.58
CA GLU A 100 39.83 -10.48 14.40
C GLU A 100 38.64 -11.39 14.02
N ILE A 101 38.94 -12.29 13.07
CA ILE A 101 38.04 -13.29 12.51
C ILE A 101 37.86 -14.40 13.58
N GLN A 102 36.67 -14.65 14.04
CA GLN A 102 36.32 -15.98 14.53
C GLN A 102 34.88 -16.35 14.20
N ASN A 103 34.75 -17.51 13.60
CA ASN A 103 33.56 -18.23 13.21
C ASN A 103 32.50 -18.31 14.34
N SER A 104 31.28 -17.86 14.06
CA SER A 104 30.09 -18.42 14.72
C SER A 104 28.93 -18.44 13.75
N LYS A 105 28.56 -19.66 13.43
CA LYS A 105 27.32 -20.21 12.87
C LYS A 105 26.28 -19.21 12.36
N ASN A 106 26.07 -19.29 11.04
CA ASN A 106 24.93 -18.82 10.29
C ASN A 106 23.60 -19.12 11.05
N THR A 107 22.96 -18.09 11.57
CA THR A 107 21.52 -18.05 11.68
C THR A 107 21.04 -17.32 10.43
N GLU A 108 20.56 -18.06 9.46
CA GLU A 108 19.82 -17.52 8.33
C GLU A 108 18.68 -16.64 8.86
N PRO A 109 18.34 -15.51 8.18
CA PRO A 109 17.16 -14.75 8.52
C PRO A 109 15.96 -15.72 8.45
N GLN A 110 15.13 -15.77 9.48
CA GLN A 110 13.88 -16.50 9.41
C GLN A 110 13.10 -15.97 8.22
N ASP A 111 13.03 -16.78 7.18
CA ASP A 111 12.24 -16.56 6.00
C ASP A 111 10.80 -16.28 6.47
N ASN A 112 10.35 -15.03 6.33
CA ASN A 112 9.02 -14.66 6.79
C ASN A 112 8.01 -15.23 5.79
N LYS A 113 7.69 -16.51 5.97
CA LYS A 113 6.90 -17.39 5.09
C LYS A 113 5.57 -16.76 4.61
N ASN A 114 5.14 -15.70 5.26
CA ASN A 114 3.90 -14.99 4.96
C ASN A 114 4.12 -13.64 4.25
N PHE A 115 5.37 -13.18 4.13
CA PHE A 115 5.63 -11.95 3.38
C PHE A 115 5.49 -12.23 1.89
N LYS A 116 4.71 -11.37 1.21
CA LYS A 116 4.42 -11.51 -0.22
C LYS A 116 4.60 -10.18 -0.91
N GLU A 117 5.26 -10.23 -2.04
CA GLU A 117 5.33 -9.14 -2.98
C GLU A 117 4.30 -9.33 -4.09
N GLY A 118 3.66 -8.24 -4.49
CA GLY A 118 2.70 -8.20 -5.58
C GLY A 118 3.36 -8.36 -6.95
N LEU A 119 2.58 -8.09 -7.99
CA LEU A 119 3.03 -8.15 -9.38
C LEU A 119 3.24 -6.74 -9.93
N ASP A 120 4.11 -6.64 -10.95
CA ASP A 120 4.24 -5.42 -11.74
C ASP A 120 2.93 -5.10 -12.47
N PRO A 121 2.64 -3.83 -12.75
CA PRO A 121 1.43 -3.44 -13.45
C PRO A 121 1.41 -3.98 -14.87
N TRP A 122 0.25 -4.44 -15.31
CA TRP A 122 -0.04 -4.63 -16.72
C TRP A 122 -0.57 -3.30 -17.26
N VAL A 123 0.21 -2.61 -18.00
CA VAL A 123 -0.11 -1.26 -18.54
C VAL A 123 0.64 -1.03 -19.83
N ASP A 124 0.10 -0.19 -20.70
CA ASP A 124 0.73 0.36 -21.89
C ASP A 124 0.33 1.82 -22.09
N GLU A 125 0.89 2.46 -23.12
CA GLU A 125 0.65 3.87 -23.48
C GLU A 125 -0.81 4.16 -23.90
N HIS A 126 -1.56 3.14 -24.28
CA HIS A 126 -2.95 3.24 -24.75
C HIS A 126 -3.96 2.92 -23.63
N SER A 127 -3.50 2.55 -22.44
CA SER A 127 -4.38 2.20 -21.33
C SER A 127 -5.20 3.41 -20.89
N GLU A 128 -6.53 3.27 -20.86
CA GLU A 128 -7.49 4.32 -20.47
C GLU A 128 -8.16 4.04 -19.12
N ILE A 129 -8.23 2.76 -18.73
CA ILE A 129 -8.83 2.27 -17.50
C ILE A 129 -7.78 1.53 -16.71
N LEU A 130 -7.63 1.85 -15.42
CA LEU A 130 -6.82 1.09 -14.48
C LEU A 130 -7.73 0.35 -13.52
N ILE A 131 -7.71 -1.00 -13.55
CA ILE A 131 -8.41 -1.81 -12.56
C ILE A 131 -7.45 -2.13 -11.42
N LEU A 132 -7.88 -1.87 -10.18
CA LEU A 132 -7.11 -2.08 -8.97
C LEU A 132 -7.75 -3.16 -8.09
N GLY A 133 -6.98 -4.21 -7.78
CA GLY A 133 -7.26 -5.14 -6.69
C GLY A 133 -6.64 -4.69 -5.37
N SER A 134 -6.66 -5.56 -4.36
CA SER A 134 -5.94 -5.37 -3.09
C SER A 134 -4.48 -5.83 -3.20
N LEU A 135 -4.29 -7.13 -3.48
CA LEU A 135 -3.02 -7.82 -3.70
C LEU A 135 -3.28 -9.12 -4.47
N PRO A 136 -2.38 -9.59 -5.35
CA PRO A 136 -2.58 -10.82 -6.10
C PRO A 136 -2.68 -12.05 -5.19
N SER A 137 -3.39 -13.09 -5.66
CA SER A 137 -3.41 -14.39 -4.97
C SER A 137 -2.06 -15.11 -5.07
N ASP A 138 -1.80 -16.08 -4.19
CA ASP A 138 -0.57 -16.89 -4.25
C ASP A 138 -0.39 -17.60 -5.59
N VAL A 139 -1.50 -18.01 -6.22
CA VAL A 139 -1.48 -18.60 -7.56
C VAL A 139 -1.04 -17.56 -8.59
N SER A 140 -1.60 -16.36 -8.53
CA SER A 140 -1.24 -15.26 -9.45
C SER A 140 0.23 -14.85 -9.30
N ILE A 141 0.74 -14.76 -8.07
CA ILE A 141 2.15 -14.47 -7.79
C ILE A 141 3.06 -15.56 -8.37
N ARG A 142 2.74 -16.82 -8.12
CA ARG A 142 3.52 -17.97 -8.64
C ARG A 142 3.54 -18.00 -10.17
N GLU A 143 2.38 -17.79 -10.80
CA GLU A 143 2.23 -17.82 -12.27
C GLU A 143 2.68 -16.50 -12.94
N GLN A 144 3.09 -15.50 -12.17
CA GLN A 144 3.45 -14.16 -12.63
C GLN A 144 2.38 -13.53 -13.54
N ALA A 145 1.10 -13.80 -13.22
CA ALA A 145 -0.03 -13.33 -14.02
C ALA A 145 -1.28 -13.07 -13.17
N TYR A 146 -2.01 -12.01 -13.50
CA TYR A 146 -3.19 -11.59 -12.74
C TYR A 146 -4.36 -12.58 -12.87
N TYR A 147 -5.07 -12.78 -11.75
CA TYR A 147 -6.32 -13.52 -11.64
C TYR A 147 -6.25 -14.98 -12.13
N GLN A 148 -5.11 -15.66 -11.98
CA GLN A 148 -4.92 -17.05 -12.43
C GLN A 148 -5.64 -18.08 -11.55
N ASN A 149 -6.10 -17.71 -10.34
CA ASN A 149 -6.90 -18.61 -9.52
C ASN A 149 -8.37 -18.60 -9.97
N LYS A 150 -8.63 -19.16 -11.16
CA LYS A 150 -9.95 -19.15 -11.84
C LYS A 150 -11.06 -19.84 -11.05
N SER A 151 -10.73 -20.83 -10.21
CA SER A 151 -11.70 -21.50 -9.33
C SER A 151 -12.15 -20.63 -8.16
N LYS A 152 -11.38 -19.59 -7.80
CA LYS A 152 -11.64 -18.69 -6.67
C LYS A 152 -11.88 -17.24 -7.09
N ASN A 153 -11.82 -16.95 -8.40
CA ASN A 153 -12.00 -15.59 -8.90
C ASN A 153 -12.67 -15.60 -10.28
N SER A 154 -13.67 -14.76 -10.45
CA SER A 154 -14.49 -14.63 -11.66
C SER A 154 -14.03 -13.49 -12.59
N PHE A 155 -12.88 -12.87 -12.37
CA PHE A 155 -12.41 -11.71 -13.12
C PHE A 155 -12.45 -11.93 -14.64
N TRP A 156 -11.84 -13.02 -15.12
CA TRP A 156 -11.83 -13.31 -16.54
C TRP A 156 -13.22 -13.59 -17.12
N LYS A 157 -14.08 -14.28 -16.36
CA LYS A 157 -15.48 -14.47 -16.75
C LYS A 157 -16.23 -13.13 -16.89
N LEU A 158 -15.93 -12.16 -15.99
CA LEU A 158 -16.49 -10.80 -16.07
C LEU A 158 -15.97 -10.07 -17.31
N MET A 159 -14.67 -10.15 -17.59
CA MET A 159 -14.08 -9.52 -18.80
C MET A 159 -14.71 -10.11 -20.08
N HIS A 160 -14.84 -11.42 -20.17
CA HIS A 160 -15.50 -12.07 -21.32
C HIS A 160 -16.98 -11.69 -21.44
N GLY A 161 -17.70 -11.61 -20.31
CA GLY A 161 -19.11 -11.18 -20.31
C GLY A 161 -19.31 -9.71 -20.73
N LEU A 162 -18.30 -8.85 -20.55
CA LEU A 162 -18.37 -7.43 -20.91
C LEU A 162 -17.84 -7.14 -22.32
N PHE A 163 -16.80 -7.82 -22.74
CA PHE A 163 -16.03 -7.47 -23.95
C PHE A 163 -15.99 -8.58 -24.99
N GLY A 164 -16.60 -9.74 -24.72
CA GLY A 164 -16.56 -10.91 -25.59
C GLY A 164 -15.41 -11.88 -25.25
N GLU A 165 -15.44 -13.05 -25.85
CA GLU A 165 -14.47 -14.11 -25.62
C GLU A 165 -13.07 -13.72 -26.07
N GLY A 166 -12.06 -14.16 -25.30
CA GLY A 166 -10.65 -13.89 -25.56
C GLY A 166 -9.73 -14.67 -24.63
N PRO A 167 -8.41 -14.58 -24.81
CA PRO A 167 -7.45 -15.22 -23.91
C PRO A 167 -7.40 -14.48 -22.57
N ASP A 168 -7.18 -15.24 -21.47
CA ASP A 168 -6.97 -14.67 -20.13
C ASP A 168 -5.53 -14.14 -19.99
N SER A 169 -5.22 -13.07 -20.71
CA SER A 169 -3.86 -12.57 -20.86
C SER A 169 -3.74 -11.05 -20.84
N LYS A 170 -2.51 -10.58 -20.65
CA LYS A 170 -2.16 -9.15 -20.71
C LYS A 170 -2.54 -8.56 -22.06
N GLU A 171 -2.24 -9.26 -23.16
CA GLU A 171 -2.47 -8.80 -24.54
C GLU A 171 -3.96 -8.56 -24.82
N PHE A 172 -4.84 -9.39 -24.25
CA PHE A 172 -6.29 -9.18 -24.37
C PHE A 172 -6.71 -7.88 -23.69
N LEU A 173 -6.25 -7.62 -22.49
CA LEU A 173 -6.61 -6.38 -21.77
C LEU A 173 -6.01 -5.14 -22.42
N MET A 174 -4.78 -5.22 -22.93
CA MET A 174 -4.16 -4.09 -23.65
C MET A 174 -4.95 -3.71 -24.91
N LYS A 175 -5.48 -4.71 -25.66
CA LYS A 175 -6.40 -4.44 -26.79
C LYS A 175 -7.71 -3.75 -26.38
N LEU A 176 -8.10 -3.90 -25.12
CA LEU A 176 -9.29 -3.25 -24.54
C LEU A 176 -8.93 -1.91 -23.88
N HIS A 177 -7.68 -1.47 -23.93
CA HIS A 177 -7.16 -0.28 -23.24
C HIS A 177 -7.33 -0.36 -21.71
N ILE A 178 -7.23 -1.57 -21.14
CA ILE A 178 -7.41 -1.84 -19.71
C ILE A 178 -6.08 -2.25 -19.09
N ALA A 179 -5.62 -1.43 -18.14
CA ALA A 179 -4.49 -1.73 -17.28
C ALA A 179 -4.95 -2.47 -16.00
N LEU A 180 -4.07 -3.31 -15.44
CA LEU A 180 -4.25 -3.95 -14.14
C LEU A 180 -3.11 -3.62 -13.18
N TRP A 181 -3.45 -3.40 -11.94
CA TRP A 181 -2.53 -3.39 -10.81
C TRP A 181 -3.29 -3.70 -9.52
N ASP A 182 -2.59 -3.55 -8.38
CA ASP A 182 -3.16 -3.68 -7.05
C ASP A 182 -2.84 -2.44 -6.21
N CYS A 183 -3.60 -2.20 -5.16
CA CYS A 183 -3.34 -1.13 -4.20
C CYS A 183 -2.03 -1.36 -3.43
N LEU A 184 -1.70 -2.62 -3.14
CA LEU A 184 -0.53 -2.97 -2.34
C LEU A 184 0.57 -3.61 -3.19
N ALA A 185 1.81 -3.18 -2.94
CA ALA A 185 3.02 -3.76 -3.49
C ALA A 185 3.49 -4.98 -2.67
N ALA A 186 3.25 -4.98 -1.35
CA ALA A 186 3.62 -6.09 -0.50
C ALA A 186 2.83 -6.09 0.81
N VAL A 187 2.72 -7.28 1.42
CA VAL A 187 2.09 -7.48 2.75
C VAL A 187 2.62 -8.75 3.43
N ASN A 188 2.35 -8.87 4.73
CA ASN A 188 2.35 -10.16 5.44
C ASN A 188 0.95 -10.77 5.35
N ARG A 189 0.78 -11.87 4.59
CA ARG A 189 -0.51 -12.53 4.38
C ARG A 189 -0.36 -14.04 4.30
N ALA A 190 -1.03 -14.77 5.19
CA ALA A 190 -1.12 -16.22 5.14
C ALA A 190 -2.17 -16.65 4.10
N GLY A 191 -1.74 -17.36 3.02
CA GLY A 191 -2.63 -17.72 1.92
C GLY A 191 -3.08 -16.51 1.10
N SER A 192 -4.23 -16.60 0.42
CA SER A 192 -4.67 -15.61 -0.58
C SER A 192 -5.87 -14.76 -0.16
N LEU A 193 -6.41 -14.96 1.05
CA LEU A 193 -7.53 -14.16 1.53
C LEU A 193 -7.04 -12.86 2.17
N ASP A 194 -7.65 -11.75 1.79
CA ASP A 194 -7.31 -10.44 2.34
C ASP A 194 -7.57 -10.32 3.86
N SER A 195 -8.53 -11.11 4.38
CA SER A 195 -8.78 -11.21 5.83
C SER A 195 -7.60 -11.77 6.62
N ASN A 196 -6.63 -12.40 5.95
CA ASN A 196 -5.42 -12.96 6.58
C ASN A 196 -4.22 -12.01 6.50
N ILE A 197 -4.41 -10.77 6.06
CA ILE A 197 -3.37 -9.74 6.10
C ILE A 197 -3.13 -9.38 7.56
N SER A 198 -1.88 -9.51 7.99
CA SER A 198 -1.44 -9.32 9.38
C SER A 198 -0.45 -8.16 9.55
N GLY A 199 -0.32 -7.30 8.54
CA GLY A 199 0.54 -6.12 8.56
C GLY A 199 1.57 -6.11 7.42
N GLY A 200 2.54 -5.20 7.50
CA GLY A 200 3.59 -5.06 6.49
C GLY A 200 3.09 -4.52 5.14
N GLU A 201 1.95 -3.81 5.15
CA GLU A 201 1.36 -3.24 3.94
C GLU A 201 2.28 -2.17 3.36
N ARG A 202 2.71 -2.37 2.14
CA ARG A 202 3.39 -1.38 1.31
C ARG A 202 2.50 -1.04 0.12
N PRO A 203 2.05 0.23 -0.04
CA PRO A 203 1.27 0.62 -1.20
C PRO A 203 2.11 0.65 -2.48
N ASN A 204 1.49 0.38 -3.61
CA ASN A 204 2.06 0.65 -4.92
C ASN A 204 2.11 2.16 -5.21
N ASN A 205 3.02 2.59 -6.08
CA ASN A 205 3.10 4.01 -6.46
C ASN A 205 2.13 4.32 -7.60
N ILE A 206 0.82 4.23 -7.33
CA ILE A 206 -0.24 4.52 -8.29
C ILE A 206 -0.16 5.95 -8.84
N PRO A 207 0.11 7.00 -8.03
CA PRO A 207 0.27 8.36 -8.58
C PRO A 207 1.33 8.45 -9.66
N GLN A 208 2.51 7.84 -9.48
CA GLN A 208 3.57 7.83 -10.49
C GLN A 208 3.16 7.06 -11.76
N LEU A 209 2.41 5.95 -11.61
CA LEU A 209 1.87 5.23 -12.77
C LEU A 209 0.96 6.13 -13.60
N LEU A 210 0.07 6.88 -12.95
CA LEU A 210 -0.87 7.80 -13.61
C LEU A 210 -0.15 8.98 -14.27
N GLU A 211 0.91 9.51 -13.66
CA GLU A 211 1.76 10.54 -14.24
C GLU A 211 2.45 10.06 -15.53
N SER A 212 2.94 8.81 -15.53
CA SER A 212 3.62 8.22 -16.69
C SER A 212 2.64 7.70 -17.75
N HIS A 213 1.36 7.50 -17.43
CA HIS A 213 0.32 7.02 -18.32
C HIS A 213 -0.90 7.96 -18.30
N PRO A 214 -0.75 9.19 -18.84
CA PRO A 214 -1.79 10.21 -18.77
C PRO A 214 -3.05 9.89 -19.57
N SER A 215 -3.06 8.83 -20.37
CA SER A 215 -4.25 8.30 -21.07
C SER A 215 -5.26 7.69 -20.09
N ILE A 216 -4.83 7.24 -18.90
CA ILE A 216 -5.71 6.67 -17.89
C ILE A 216 -6.61 7.77 -17.32
N ARG A 217 -7.91 7.64 -17.58
CA ARG A 217 -8.96 8.57 -17.12
C ARG A 217 -9.92 7.95 -16.09
N ARG A 218 -9.86 6.64 -15.92
CA ARG A 218 -10.75 5.89 -15.05
C ARG A 218 -9.97 4.93 -14.19
N ILE A 219 -10.28 4.90 -12.89
CA ILE A 219 -9.81 3.87 -11.97
C ILE A 219 -11.01 3.05 -11.54
N VAL A 220 -10.91 1.75 -11.67
CA VAL A 220 -11.94 0.79 -11.25
C VAL A 220 -11.41 0.02 -10.05
N ILE A 221 -12.09 0.13 -8.93
CA ILE A 221 -11.72 -0.55 -7.69
C ILE A 221 -12.50 -1.87 -7.64
N ASN A 222 -11.78 -3.00 -7.75
CA ASN A 222 -12.31 -4.36 -7.76
C ASN A 222 -12.60 -4.82 -6.32
N GLY A 223 -13.68 -4.33 -5.74
CA GLY A 223 -14.18 -4.70 -4.42
C GLY A 223 -14.61 -3.48 -3.61
N LYS A 224 -15.77 -3.60 -2.97
CA LYS A 224 -16.40 -2.55 -2.15
C LYS A 224 -15.90 -2.50 -0.69
N SER A 225 -15.05 -3.43 -0.30
CA SER A 225 -14.45 -3.52 1.03
C SER A 225 -12.92 -3.36 0.94
N THR A 226 -12.15 -4.41 1.07
CA THR A 226 -10.68 -4.37 1.25
C THR A 226 -9.94 -3.56 0.20
N ALA A 227 -10.21 -3.77 -1.11
CA ALA A 227 -9.54 -3.00 -2.16
C ALA A 227 -9.89 -1.51 -2.07
N ARG A 228 -11.18 -1.19 -1.79
CA ARG A 228 -11.64 0.17 -1.56
C ARG A 228 -10.98 0.78 -0.32
N ASP A 229 -10.93 0.04 0.79
CA ASP A 229 -10.36 0.53 2.05
C ASP A 229 -8.87 0.88 1.89
N TYR A 230 -8.11 0.06 1.14
CA TYR A 230 -6.71 0.37 0.80
C TYR A 230 -6.61 1.55 -0.16
N PHE A 231 -7.48 1.63 -1.16
CA PHE A 231 -7.50 2.78 -2.07
C PHE A 231 -7.80 4.08 -1.30
N ASP A 232 -8.83 4.10 -0.49
CA ASP A 232 -9.19 5.27 0.32
C ASP A 232 -8.11 5.62 1.35
N ARG A 233 -7.41 4.62 1.89
CA ARG A 233 -6.32 4.81 2.86
C ARG A 233 -5.08 5.45 2.24
N TYR A 234 -4.66 4.97 1.07
CA TYR A 234 -3.37 5.36 0.49
C TYR A 234 -3.48 6.36 -0.66
N PHE A 235 -4.64 6.47 -1.31
CA PHE A 235 -4.81 7.23 -2.55
C PHE A 235 -6.02 8.17 -2.51
N TYR A 236 -6.46 8.58 -1.33
CA TYR A 236 -7.66 9.41 -1.17
C TYR A 236 -7.63 10.70 -2.00
N ASP A 237 -6.46 11.30 -2.21
CA ASP A 237 -6.34 12.53 -3.00
C ASP A 237 -6.70 12.33 -4.48
N LEU A 238 -6.69 11.10 -4.99
CA LEU A 238 -7.17 10.79 -6.34
C LEU A 238 -8.68 11.05 -6.51
N HIS A 239 -9.47 11.03 -5.42
CA HIS A 239 -10.88 11.43 -5.44
C HIS A 239 -11.07 12.92 -5.79
N LYS A 240 -10.04 13.74 -5.64
CA LYS A 240 -10.06 15.18 -5.95
C LYS A 240 -9.48 15.49 -7.33
N SER A 241 -8.96 14.48 -8.03
CA SER A 241 -8.41 14.60 -9.37
C SER A 241 -9.49 14.57 -10.44
N SER A 242 -9.11 14.78 -11.70
CA SER A 242 -10.00 14.61 -12.85
C SER A 242 -10.27 13.16 -13.24
N ILE A 243 -9.65 12.19 -12.54
CA ILE A 243 -9.79 10.76 -12.80
C ILE A 243 -11.11 10.27 -12.21
N LYS A 244 -11.92 9.59 -13.03
CA LYS A 244 -13.18 9.00 -12.57
C LYS A 244 -12.92 7.74 -11.77
N ILE A 245 -13.34 7.71 -10.51
CA ILE A 245 -13.26 6.52 -9.64
C ILE A 245 -14.58 5.74 -9.72
N ILE A 246 -14.48 4.45 -10.04
CA ILE A 246 -15.62 3.53 -10.17
C ILE A 246 -15.38 2.37 -9.19
N ILE A 247 -16.33 2.09 -8.31
CA ILE A 247 -16.22 0.98 -7.37
C ILE A 247 -17.21 -0.10 -7.81
N VAL A 248 -16.70 -1.33 -8.00
CA VAL A 248 -17.50 -2.48 -8.44
C VAL A 248 -17.45 -3.61 -7.42
N GLU A 249 -18.38 -4.58 -7.56
CA GLU A 249 -18.36 -5.80 -6.74
C GLU A 249 -17.05 -6.58 -6.95
N SER A 250 -16.53 -7.15 -5.87
CA SER A 250 -15.31 -7.96 -5.96
C SER A 250 -15.51 -9.16 -6.88
N SER A 251 -14.57 -9.35 -7.81
CA SER A 251 -14.52 -10.53 -8.67
C SER A 251 -14.15 -11.81 -7.90
N SER A 252 -13.69 -11.71 -6.66
CA SER A 252 -13.41 -12.85 -5.79
C SER A 252 -14.67 -13.67 -5.52
N ASN A 253 -14.56 -15.01 -5.55
CA ASN A 253 -15.65 -15.90 -5.16
C ASN A 253 -15.85 -15.97 -3.63
N ALA A 254 -14.96 -15.38 -2.83
CA ALA A 254 -15.22 -15.14 -1.41
C ALA A 254 -16.32 -14.09 -1.18
N ASN A 255 -16.56 -13.21 -2.16
CA ASN A 255 -17.77 -12.40 -2.22
C ASN A 255 -18.92 -13.25 -2.77
N SER A 256 -19.90 -13.55 -1.92
CA SER A 256 -21.03 -14.43 -2.19
C SER A 256 -22.11 -13.86 -3.13
N ILE A 257 -21.88 -12.68 -3.70
CA ILE A 257 -22.79 -12.06 -4.69
C ILE A 257 -22.81 -12.93 -5.96
N GLU A 258 -24.00 -13.20 -6.48
CA GLU A 258 -24.23 -13.96 -7.70
C GLU A 258 -23.51 -13.35 -8.92
N PHE A 259 -23.05 -14.20 -9.84
CA PHE A 259 -22.25 -13.78 -11.00
C PHE A 259 -22.97 -12.73 -11.87
N GLU A 260 -24.26 -12.92 -12.14
CA GLU A 260 -25.08 -12.02 -12.95
C GLU A 260 -25.17 -10.63 -12.32
N THR A 261 -25.31 -10.57 -11.00
CA THR A 261 -25.31 -9.30 -10.24
C THR A 261 -23.96 -8.62 -10.30
N LYS A 262 -22.85 -9.38 -10.17
CA LYS A 262 -21.50 -8.83 -10.37
C LYS A 262 -21.33 -8.29 -11.78
N LEU A 263 -21.74 -9.06 -12.80
CA LEU A 263 -21.62 -8.65 -14.20
C LEU A 263 -22.39 -7.36 -14.48
N GLU A 264 -23.60 -7.22 -13.94
CA GLU A 264 -24.38 -6.00 -14.08
C GLU A 264 -23.69 -4.80 -13.41
N ASP A 265 -23.15 -4.99 -12.20
CA ASP A 265 -22.39 -3.94 -11.50
C ASP A 265 -21.12 -3.52 -12.27
N TRP A 266 -20.44 -4.48 -12.89
CA TRP A 266 -19.24 -4.25 -13.69
C TRP A 266 -19.50 -3.52 -15.01
N LYS A 267 -20.72 -3.53 -15.55
CA LYS A 267 -21.10 -2.71 -16.74
C LYS A 267 -20.84 -1.21 -16.54
N LYS A 268 -20.68 -0.75 -15.30
CA LYS A 268 -20.28 0.64 -14.99
C LYS A 268 -18.96 1.05 -15.63
N ILE A 269 -18.07 0.10 -15.89
CA ILE A 269 -16.75 0.38 -16.52
C ILE A 269 -16.88 0.76 -18.00
N LEU A 270 -18.02 0.43 -18.64
CA LEU A 270 -18.30 0.77 -20.04
C LEU A 270 -18.80 2.20 -20.23
N LYS A 271 -19.16 2.90 -19.14
CA LYS A 271 -19.72 4.26 -19.12
C LYS A 271 -18.65 5.27 -18.69
#